data_bd9c49b748aaa04e2cbde2ffab427bad
#
_entry.id   bd9c49b748aaa04e2cbde2ffab427bad
#
_cell.length_a   1.000
_cell.length_b   1.000
_cell.length_c   1.000
_cell.angle_alpha   90.00
_cell.angle_beta   90.00
_cell.angle_gamma   90.00
#
_symmetry.space_group_name_H-M   'P 1'
#
loop_
_entity.id
_entity.type
_entity.pdbx_description
1 polymer ?
#
loop_
_entity_poly.entity_id
_entity_poly.type
_entity_poly.pdbx_seq_one_letter_code
_entity_poly.pdbx_strand_id
1 'polypeptide(L)'
;MIDRRKFIKTVSALGISLPFVKSNIKAASNPNIKNNPIILCSRGEKWGKKVLKPGWDILKKNGLLLDAIEKSANVTELDPKDTSVGYGGLPNEDGVVQLDAQIMNGPDHNCGSVACLEGIKTPCSVARLVMERTDHIHLVGKGAQDFAKMHGFKVENLLTESTRKIWVKW
;
A
#
# COMPACT_ATOMS: atom_id res chain seq x y z
N MET A 1 -17.06 -1.59 37.98
CA MET A 1 -16.23 -1.20 36.85
C MET A 1 -14.88 -0.74 37.39
N ILE A 2 -13.80 -1.47 37.13
CA ILE A 2 -12.48 -1.13 37.68
C ILE A 2 -11.92 0.06 36.87
N ASP A 3 -11.63 1.15 37.57
CA ASP A 3 -11.02 2.35 36.97
C ASP A 3 -9.62 2.03 36.46
N ARG A 4 -9.33 2.31 35.18
CA ARG A 4 -8.02 2.10 34.53
C ARG A 4 -6.86 2.66 35.30
N ARG A 5 -7.03 3.84 35.93
CA ARG A 5 -5.97 4.48 36.74
C ARG A 5 -5.68 3.70 38.03
N LYS A 6 -6.71 3.13 38.66
CA LYS A 6 -6.55 2.27 39.85
C LYS A 6 -5.85 0.97 39.49
N PHE A 7 -6.21 0.35 38.36
CA PHE A 7 -5.55 -0.86 37.87
C PHE A 7 -4.04 -0.65 37.64
N ILE A 8 -3.66 0.41 36.91
CA ILE A 8 -2.25 0.71 36.65
C ILE A 8 -1.48 0.97 37.95
N LYS A 9 -2.03 1.73 38.89
CA LYS A 9 -1.40 1.98 40.19
C LYS A 9 -1.23 0.72 41.02
N THR A 10 -2.19 -0.21 40.97
CA THR A 10 -2.12 -1.47 41.72
C THR A 10 -1.07 -2.38 41.15
N VAL A 11 -0.94 -2.49 39.82
CA VAL A 11 0.09 -3.29 39.15
C VAL A 11 1.49 -2.74 39.41
N SER A 12 1.64 -1.40 39.40
CA SER A 12 2.93 -0.76 39.72
C SER A 12 3.34 -0.93 41.20
N ALA A 13 2.36 -0.96 42.12
CA ALA A 13 2.62 -1.14 43.55
C ALA A 13 3.01 -2.58 43.92
N LEU A 14 2.67 -3.57 43.10
CA LEU A 14 2.99 -4.98 43.32
C LEU A 14 4.42 -5.36 42.90
N GLY A 15 5.22 -4.41 42.40
CA GLY A 15 6.62 -4.64 42.07
C GLY A 15 6.87 -5.76 41.05
N ILE A 16 5.84 -6.14 40.28
CA ILE A 16 5.98 -7.11 39.20
C ILE A 16 6.71 -6.42 38.04
N SER A 17 8.03 -6.34 38.15
CA SER A 17 8.85 -6.13 36.97
C SER A 17 8.70 -7.40 36.11
N LEU A 18 7.81 -7.33 35.13
CA LEU A 18 7.84 -8.31 34.04
C LEU A 18 9.24 -8.21 33.45
N PRO A 19 10.07 -9.27 33.49
CA PRO A 19 11.33 -9.24 32.78
C PRO A 19 10.95 -8.93 31.33
N PHE A 20 11.48 -7.84 30.80
CA PHE A 20 11.48 -7.61 29.35
C PHE A 20 12.27 -8.77 28.76
N VAL A 21 11.60 -9.88 28.52
CA VAL A 21 12.15 -10.92 27.68
C VAL A 21 12.26 -10.26 26.31
N LYS A 22 13.45 -9.75 26.02
CA LYS A 22 13.82 -9.54 24.62
C LYS A 22 13.72 -10.91 23.97
N SER A 23 12.54 -11.25 23.51
CA SER A 23 12.36 -12.38 22.62
C SER A 23 13.13 -12.04 21.35
N ASN A 24 14.40 -12.44 21.30
CA ASN A 24 15.09 -12.63 20.05
C ASN A 24 14.37 -13.78 19.35
N ILE A 25 13.17 -13.53 18.86
CA ILE A 25 12.53 -14.36 17.85
C ILE A 25 13.37 -14.14 16.59
N LYS A 26 14.53 -14.78 16.55
CA LYS A 26 15.15 -15.10 15.27
C LYS A 26 14.14 -16.01 14.60
N ALA A 27 13.43 -15.48 13.60
CA ALA A 27 12.72 -16.33 12.67
C ALA A 27 13.72 -17.43 12.29
N ALA A 28 13.42 -18.67 12.68
CA ALA A 28 14.29 -19.80 12.37
C ALA A 28 14.28 -19.93 10.86
N SER A 29 15.24 -19.32 10.18
CA SER A 29 15.50 -19.58 8.79
C SER A 29 15.95 -21.02 8.69
N ASN A 30 15.05 -21.90 8.26
CA ASN A 30 15.43 -23.26 7.94
C ASN A 30 16.35 -23.20 6.71
N PRO A 31 17.66 -23.49 6.84
CA PRO A 31 18.61 -23.32 5.74
C PRO A 31 18.33 -24.23 4.55
N ASN A 32 17.41 -25.19 4.67
CA ASN A 32 17.01 -26.10 3.61
C ASN A 32 15.72 -25.69 2.88
N ILE A 33 15.03 -24.65 3.28
CA ILE A 33 13.94 -24.12 2.47
C ILE A 33 14.57 -23.28 1.35
N LYS A 34 14.63 -23.83 0.15
CA LYS A 34 14.80 -23.02 -1.05
C LYS A 34 13.66 -22.00 -1.02
N ASN A 35 13.98 -20.75 -0.71
CA ASN A 35 13.01 -19.65 -0.73
C ASN A 35 12.62 -19.41 -2.19
N ASN A 36 11.68 -20.24 -2.69
CA ASN A 36 11.04 -19.93 -3.96
C ASN A 36 10.08 -18.77 -3.70
N PRO A 37 10.27 -17.62 -4.34
CA PRO A 37 9.37 -16.51 -4.17
C PRO A 37 7.97 -16.89 -4.65
N ILE A 38 6.96 -16.41 -3.95
CA ILE A 38 5.56 -16.55 -4.32
C ILE A 38 5.00 -15.14 -4.51
N ILE A 39 4.26 -14.93 -5.59
CA ILE A 39 3.52 -13.70 -5.82
C ILE A 39 2.07 -14.03 -6.14
N LEU A 40 1.15 -13.36 -5.49
CA LEU A 40 -0.28 -13.61 -5.60
C LEU A 40 -1.04 -12.35 -6.01
N CYS A 41 -2.15 -12.55 -6.71
CA CYS A 41 -3.05 -11.48 -7.10
C CYS A 41 -4.51 -12.00 -7.00
N SER A 42 -5.42 -11.17 -6.50
CA SER A 42 -6.85 -11.49 -6.38
C SER A 42 -7.63 -11.39 -7.71
N ARG A 43 -6.99 -10.91 -8.75
CA ARG A 43 -7.62 -10.61 -10.04
C ARG A 43 -7.60 -11.79 -11.00
N GLY A 44 -8.41 -12.75 -10.99
CA GLY A 44 -8.55 -13.86 -11.93
C GLY A 44 -7.34 -14.19 -12.84
N GLU A 45 -7.29 -15.37 -13.37
CA GLU A 45 -6.05 -15.92 -14.00
C GLU A 45 -5.51 -15.07 -15.16
N LYS A 46 -6.37 -14.67 -16.09
CA LYS A 46 -5.93 -13.94 -17.31
C LYS A 46 -5.32 -12.57 -16.96
N TRP A 47 -5.99 -11.82 -16.10
CA TRP A 47 -5.53 -10.50 -15.68
C TRP A 47 -4.37 -10.61 -14.70
N GLY A 48 -4.46 -11.55 -13.75
CA GLY A 48 -3.40 -11.81 -12.78
C GLY A 48 -2.07 -12.12 -13.44
N LYS A 49 -2.02 -12.95 -14.50
CA LYS A 49 -0.79 -13.20 -15.24
C LYS A 49 -0.15 -11.91 -15.82
N LYS A 50 -0.98 -11.01 -16.36
CA LYS A 50 -0.50 -9.72 -16.88
C LYS A 50 0.07 -8.84 -15.77
N VAL A 51 -0.65 -8.71 -14.66
CA VAL A 51 -0.28 -7.86 -13.52
C VAL A 51 0.96 -8.37 -12.80
N LEU A 52 1.04 -9.68 -12.56
CA LEU A 52 2.12 -10.27 -11.78
C LEU A 52 3.44 -10.41 -12.56
N LYS A 53 3.39 -10.41 -13.89
CA LYS A 53 4.58 -10.63 -14.73
C LYS A 53 5.76 -9.70 -14.40
N PRO A 54 5.62 -8.37 -14.33
CA PRO A 54 6.77 -7.51 -14.03
C PRO A 54 7.32 -7.72 -12.63
N GLY A 55 6.45 -7.97 -11.63
CA GLY A 55 6.89 -8.31 -10.28
C GLY A 55 7.63 -9.65 -10.24
N TRP A 56 7.12 -10.65 -10.95
CA TRP A 56 7.79 -11.95 -11.06
C TRP A 56 9.17 -11.84 -11.73
N ASP A 57 9.30 -11.00 -12.75
CA ASP A 57 10.59 -10.76 -13.43
C ASP A 57 11.63 -10.10 -12.51
N ILE A 58 11.19 -9.29 -11.54
CA ILE A 58 12.04 -8.72 -10.48
C ILE A 58 12.46 -9.82 -9.50
N LEU A 59 11.51 -10.61 -8.98
CA LEU A 59 11.77 -11.66 -7.99
C LEU A 59 12.71 -12.74 -8.50
N LYS A 60 12.57 -13.15 -9.76
CA LYS A 60 13.48 -14.13 -10.38
C LYS A 60 14.94 -13.66 -10.45
N LYS A 61 15.16 -12.37 -10.42
CA LYS A 61 16.49 -11.74 -10.42
C LYS A 61 16.98 -11.40 -9.01
N ASN A 62 16.33 -11.93 -7.96
CA ASN A 62 16.58 -11.60 -6.55
C ASN A 62 16.42 -10.10 -6.25
N GLY A 63 15.52 -9.40 -6.97
CA GLY A 63 15.19 -8.01 -6.70
C GLY A 63 14.33 -7.84 -5.45
N LEU A 64 14.13 -6.58 -5.05
CA LEU A 64 13.40 -6.26 -3.83
C LEU A 64 11.91 -6.61 -3.93
N LEU A 65 11.36 -7.16 -2.85
CA LEU A 65 9.95 -7.53 -2.77
C LEU A 65 9.02 -6.34 -3.01
N LEU A 66 9.32 -5.20 -2.41
CA LEU A 66 8.54 -3.98 -2.57
C LEU A 66 8.53 -3.47 -4.01
N ASP A 67 9.66 -3.59 -4.73
CA ASP A 67 9.73 -3.24 -6.15
C ASP A 67 8.82 -4.16 -6.99
N ALA A 68 8.79 -5.45 -6.65
CA ALA A 68 7.95 -6.42 -7.34
C ALA A 68 6.45 -6.10 -7.14
N ILE A 69 6.05 -5.78 -5.91
CA ILE A 69 4.67 -5.42 -5.56
C ILE A 69 4.25 -4.12 -6.24
N GLU A 70 5.06 -3.07 -6.11
CA GLU A 70 4.77 -1.77 -6.73
C GLU A 70 4.65 -1.88 -8.24
N LYS A 71 5.60 -2.54 -8.91
CA LYS A 71 5.55 -2.72 -10.38
C LYS A 71 4.35 -3.53 -10.83
N SER A 72 3.93 -4.51 -10.04
CA SER A 72 2.70 -5.26 -10.31
C SER A 72 1.46 -4.38 -10.17
N ALA A 73 1.35 -3.59 -9.11
CA ALA A 73 0.23 -2.67 -8.89
C ALA A 73 0.14 -1.62 -10.01
N ASN A 74 1.29 -1.04 -10.41
CA ASN A 74 1.35 -0.02 -11.46
C ASN A 74 0.81 -0.51 -12.82
N VAL A 75 0.84 -1.82 -13.11
CA VAL A 75 0.24 -2.36 -14.34
C VAL A 75 -1.25 -2.06 -14.42
N THR A 76 -1.97 -2.15 -13.29
CA THR A 76 -3.39 -1.81 -13.22
C THR A 76 -3.60 -0.31 -13.16
N GLU A 77 -2.84 0.38 -12.32
CA GLU A 77 -2.94 1.82 -12.09
C GLU A 77 -2.69 2.64 -13.37
N LEU A 78 -1.90 2.13 -14.30
CA LEU A 78 -1.56 2.81 -15.55
C LEU A 78 -2.43 2.36 -16.74
N ASP A 79 -3.30 1.36 -16.58
CA ASP A 79 -4.14 0.86 -17.67
C ASP A 79 -5.44 1.68 -17.76
N PRO A 80 -5.63 2.54 -18.79
CA PRO A 80 -6.83 3.37 -18.92
C PRO A 80 -8.13 2.57 -19.16
N LYS A 81 -8.02 1.26 -19.34
CA LYS A 81 -9.16 0.34 -19.49
C LYS A 81 -9.59 -0.28 -18.17
N ASP A 82 -8.75 -0.20 -17.14
CA ASP A 82 -9.12 -0.61 -15.80
C ASP A 82 -9.89 0.53 -15.10
N THR A 83 -11.09 0.24 -14.68
CA THR A 83 -11.97 1.24 -14.04
C THR A 83 -11.91 1.20 -12.52
N SER A 84 -11.09 0.35 -11.95
CA SER A 84 -11.05 0.14 -10.50
C SER A 84 -10.07 1.04 -9.76
N VAL A 85 -8.99 1.47 -10.42
CA VAL A 85 -7.93 2.29 -9.78
C VAL A 85 -7.09 3.01 -10.84
N GLY A 86 -6.42 4.09 -10.45
CA GLY A 86 -5.42 4.76 -11.28
C GLY A 86 -6.01 5.57 -12.45
N TYR A 87 -5.29 5.56 -13.57
CA TYR A 87 -5.69 6.28 -14.77
C TYR A 87 -6.87 5.60 -15.44
N GLY A 88 -8.03 6.21 -15.38
CA GLY A 88 -9.30 5.66 -15.86
C GLY A 88 -10.16 5.06 -14.76
N GLY A 89 -9.79 5.24 -13.49
CA GLY A 89 -10.65 4.89 -12.35
C GLY A 89 -12.02 5.59 -12.44
N LEU A 90 -13.05 4.93 -11.90
CA LEU A 90 -14.38 5.55 -11.80
C LEU A 90 -14.33 6.70 -10.79
N PRO A 91 -14.99 7.83 -11.08
CA PRO A 91 -15.00 8.98 -10.21
C PRO A 91 -16.04 8.84 -9.09
N ASN A 92 -15.95 9.74 -8.11
CA ASN A 92 -17.03 10.00 -7.16
C ASN A 92 -18.22 10.73 -7.82
N GLU A 93 -19.22 11.14 -7.02
CA GLU A 93 -20.42 11.82 -7.51
C GLU A 93 -20.12 13.17 -8.20
N ASP A 94 -19.04 13.84 -7.79
CA ASP A 94 -18.59 15.11 -8.38
C ASP A 94 -17.75 14.95 -9.66
N GLY A 95 -17.57 13.72 -10.14
CA GLY A 95 -16.75 13.43 -11.32
C GLY A 95 -15.25 13.43 -11.05
N VAL A 96 -14.81 13.36 -9.80
CA VAL A 96 -13.41 13.38 -9.40
C VAL A 96 -12.94 11.96 -9.10
N VAL A 97 -11.83 11.54 -9.74
CA VAL A 97 -11.20 10.25 -9.45
C VAL A 97 -10.35 10.38 -8.19
N GLN A 98 -10.78 9.72 -7.13
CA GLN A 98 -10.09 9.64 -5.84
C GLN A 98 -9.56 8.22 -5.63
N LEU A 99 -8.30 8.11 -5.26
CA LEU A 99 -7.58 6.84 -5.21
C LEU A 99 -7.07 6.54 -3.81
N ASP A 100 -7.18 5.28 -3.43
CA ASP A 100 -6.63 4.75 -2.20
C ASP A 100 -5.60 3.66 -2.52
N ALA A 101 -4.53 3.62 -1.74
CA ALA A 101 -3.53 2.56 -1.83
C ALA A 101 -2.84 2.35 -0.49
N GLN A 102 -2.38 1.12 -0.28
CA GLN A 102 -1.56 0.76 0.86
C GLN A 102 -0.47 -0.23 0.41
N ILE A 103 0.70 -0.11 1.02
CA ILE A 103 1.79 -1.06 0.89
C ILE A 103 2.38 -1.35 2.27
N MET A 104 2.82 -2.58 2.48
CA MET A 104 3.41 -3.00 3.75
C MET A 104 4.66 -3.83 3.50
N ASN A 105 5.69 -3.58 4.31
CA ASN A 105 6.91 -4.38 4.35
C ASN A 105 6.84 -5.39 5.50
N GLY A 106 6.75 -6.69 5.17
CA GLY A 106 6.60 -7.74 6.18
C GLY A 106 7.75 -7.87 7.17
N PRO A 107 9.03 -7.75 6.74
CA PRO A 107 10.18 -7.94 7.63
C PRO A 107 10.26 -6.98 8.82
N ASP A 108 9.86 -5.73 8.65
CA ASP A 108 9.91 -4.69 9.69
C ASP A 108 8.53 -4.18 10.11
N HIS A 109 7.47 -4.70 9.48
CA HIS A 109 6.07 -4.32 9.67
C HIS A 109 5.77 -2.84 9.37
N ASN A 110 6.67 -2.17 8.65
CA ASN A 110 6.40 -0.82 8.18
C ASN A 110 5.31 -0.83 7.11
N CYS A 111 4.47 0.19 7.14
CA CYS A 111 3.46 0.39 6.12
C CYS A 111 3.29 1.87 5.77
N GLY A 112 2.79 2.10 4.58
CA GLY A 112 2.41 3.42 4.12
C GLY A 112 1.13 3.35 3.30
N SER A 113 0.33 4.39 3.38
CA SER A 113 -0.94 4.44 2.69
C SER A 113 -1.33 5.86 2.30
N VAL A 114 -2.16 5.95 1.29
CA VAL A 114 -2.81 7.17 0.86
C VAL A 114 -4.30 6.92 0.68
N ALA A 115 -5.11 7.92 0.97
CA ALA A 115 -6.54 7.89 0.68
C ALA A 115 -7.00 9.21 0.06
N CYS A 116 -8.08 9.14 -0.71
CA CYS A 116 -8.64 10.29 -1.43
C CYS A 116 -7.57 11.05 -2.22
N LEU A 117 -6.59 10.34 -2.77
CA LEU A 117 -5.51 10.94 -3.57
C LEU A 117 -6.03 11.29 -4.96
N GLU A 118 -5.96 12.55 -5.32
CA GLU A 118 -6.45 13.06 -6.60
C GLU A 118 -5.30 13.37 -7.55
N GLY A 119 -5.53 13.10 -8.84
CA GLY A 119 -4.64 13.52 -9.91
C GLY A 119 -3.32 12.76 -10.02
N ILE A 120 -3.05 11.79 -9.19
CA ILE A 120 -1.83 10.98 -9.22
C ILE A 120 -2.20 9.54 -9.59
N LYS A 121 -1.78 9.11 -10.77
CA LYS A 121 -2.21 7.83 -11.38
C LYS A 121 -1.60 6.57 -10.74
N THR A 122 -0.56 6.71 -9.91
CA THR A 122 0.14 5.60 -9.26
C THR A 122 0.11 5.73 -7.74
N PRO A 123 -1.06 5.56 -7.10
CA PRO A 123 -1.21 5.73 -5.66
C PRO A 123 -0.35 4.76 -4.85
N CYS A 124 -0.09 3.53 -5.34
CA CYS A 124 0.79 2.57 -4.67
C CYS A 124 2.22 3.11 -4.53
N SER A 125 2.74 3.79 -5.56
CA SER A 125 4.07 4.41 -5.52
C SER A 125 4.14 5.55 -4.48
N VAL A 126 3.06 6.32 -4.33
CA VAL A 126 2.99 7.36 -3.30
C VAL A 126 2.90 6.74 -1.91
N ALA A 127 2.07 5.71 -1.72
CA ALA A 127 1.96 4.97 -0.47
C ALA A 127 3.32 4.39 -0.03
N ARG A 128 4.11 3.87 -0.97
CA ARG A 128 5.47 3.41 -0.71
C ARG A 128 6.37 4.53 -0.20
N LEU A 129 6.33 5.70 -0.81
CA LEU A 129 7.11 6.84 -0.35
C LEU A 129 6.68 7.34 1.03
N VAL A 130 5.39 7.29 1.36
CA VAL A 130 4.92 7.58 2.73
C VAL A 130 5.62 6.66 3.72
N MET A 131 5.65 5.36 3.45
CA MET A 131 6.34 4.37 4.30
C MET A 131 7.84 4.62 4.40
N GLU A 132 8.51 4.95 3.28
CA GLU A 132 9.99 5.01 3.21
C GLU A 132 10.55 6.39 3.61
N ARG A 133 9.75 7.46 3.59
CA ARG A 133 10.23 8.85 3.69
C ARG A 133 9.59 9.66 4.80
N THR A 134 8.66 9.09 5.55
CA THR A 134 7.97 9.81 6.64
C THR A 134 7.77 8.90 7.85
N ASP A 135 7.48 9.50 9.00
CA ASP A 135 7.01 8.80 10.20
C ASP A 135 5.50 8.56 10.18
N HIS A 136 4.82 9.02 9.13
CA HIS A 136 3.38 8.82 8.97
C HIS A 136 3.09 7.48 8.31
N ILE A 137 2.01 6.84 8.73
CA ILE A 137 1.50 5.62 8.12
C ILE A 137 0.48 5.96 7.02
N HIS A 138 -0.19 7.11 7.13
CA HIS A 138 -1.33 7.42 6.28
C HIS A 138 -1.40 8.91 5.98
N LEU A 139 -1.48 9.26 4.70
CA LEU A 139 -1.75 10.61 4.22
C LEU A 139 -3.05 10.64 3.42
N VAL A 140 -3.80 11.74 3.50
CA VAL A 140 -5.15 11.84 2.91
C VAL A 140 -5.31 13.10 2.07
N GLY A 141 -6.05 12.98 0.96
CA GLY A 141 -6.55 14.09 0.15
C GLY A 141 -5.44 15.03 -0.31
N LYS A 142 -5.66 16.33 -0.08
CA LYS A 142 -4.71 17.39 -0.48
C LYS A 142 -3.31 17.23 0.12
N GLY A 143 -3.20 16.75 1.36
CA GLY A 143 -1.91 16.49 1.99
C GLY A 143 -1.14 15.39 1.28
N ALA A 144 -1.81 14.31 0.89
CA ALA A 144 -1.22 13.23 0.09
C ALA A 144 -0.80 13.71 -1.29
N GLN A 145 -1.61 14.55 -1.95
CA GLN A 145 -1.29 15.11 -3.27
C GLN A 145 -0.07 16.04 -3.20
N ASP A 146 -0.01 16.93 -2.19
CA ASP A 146 1.12 17.85 -2.04
C ASP A 146 2.41 17.09 -1.73
N PHE A 147 2.34 16.06 -0.89
CA PHE A 147 3.46 15.14 -0.65
C PHE A 147 3.93 14.48 -1.95
N ALA A 148 3.02 13.95 -2.75
CA ALA A 148 3.36 13.35 -4.05
C ALA A 148 4.04 14.35 -4.98
N LYS A 149 3.52 15.60 -5.07
CA LYS A 149 4.13 16.67 -5.88
C LYS A 149 5.56 17.00 -5.43
N MET A 150 5.81 17.06 -4.14
CA MET A 150 7.15 17.29 -3.59
C MET A 150 8.14 16.19 -4.01
N HIS A 151 7.65 14.99 -4.28
CA HIS A 151 8.44 13.84 -4.75
C HIS A 151 8.43 13.68 -6.27
N GLY A 152 8.00 14.70 -7.02
CA GLY A 152 8.09 14.76 -8.47
C GLY A 152 6.94 14.11 -9.24
N PHE A 153 5.87 13.67 -8.57
CA PHE A 153 4.69 13.20 -9.26
C PHE A 153 3.94 14.34 -9.95
N LYS A 154 3.45 14.06 -11.15
CA LYS A 154 2.68 15.02 -11.93
C LYS A 154 1.18 14.85 -11.64
N VAL A 155 0.50 15.96 -11.44
CA VAL A 155 -0.96 15.99 -11.33
C VAL A 155 -1.55 15.96 -12.74
N GLU A 156 -2.43 15.01 -12.99
CA GLU A 156 -3.09 14.77 -14.28
C GLU A 156 -4.60 14.57 -14.05
N ASN A 157 -5.40 14.80 -15.09
CA ASN A 157 -6.80 14.36 -15.04
C ASN A 157 -6.87 12.85 -15.25
N LEU A 158 -7.36 12.14 -14.26
CA LEU A 158 -7.44 10.67 -14.28
C LEU A 158 -8.75 10.17 -14.90
N LEU A 159 -9.77 11.03 -15.04
CA LEU A 159 -11.05 10.68 -15.66
C LEU A 159 -10.87 10.59 -17.17
N THR A 160 -10.99 9.38 -17.73
CA THR A 160 -10.97 9.17 -19.17
C THR A 160 -12.36 9.39 -19.79
N GLU A 161 -12.41 9.58 -21.10
CA GLU A 161 -13.69 9.72 -21.80
C GLU A 161 -14.58 8.45 -21.66
N SER A 162 -13.97 7.28 -21.56
CA SER A 162 -14.69 6.02 -21.34
C SER A 162 -15.36 5.98 -19.96
N THR A 163 -14.61 6.34 -18.91
CA THR A 163 -15.15 6.35 -17.54
C THR A 163 -16.08 7.53 -17.28
N ARG A 164 -15.87 8.67 -17.95
CA ARG A 164 -16.82 9.78 -17.95
C ARG A 164 -18.18 9.36 -18.52
N LYS A 165 -18.21 8.59 -19.61
CA LYS A 165 -19.46 8.05 -20.18
C LYS A 165 -20.17 7.07 -19.25
N ILE A 166 -19.43 6.33 -18.43
CA ILE A 166 -20.02 5.44 -17.42
C ILE A 166 -20.63 6.30 -16.30
N TRP A 167 -19.86 7.24 -15.78
CA TRP A 167 -20.29 8.14 -14.71
C TRP A 167 -21.54 8.92 -15.04
N VAL A 168 -21.63 9.52 -16.23
CA VAL A 168 -22.83 10.31 -16.66
C VAL A 168 -24.09 9.45 -16.79
N LYS A 169 -23.97 8.13 -16.84
CA LYS A 169 -25.13 7.21 -16.90
C LYS A 169 -25.64 6.76 -15.53
N TRP A 170 -24.90 7.09 -14.49
CA TRP A 170 -25.29 6.83 -13.11
C TRP A 170 -26.30 7.88 -12.63
#